data_34698079e89e2b9e6c78e28074052a03
#
_entry.id   34698079e89e2b9e6c78e28074052a03
#
_cell.length_a   1.000
_cell.length_b   1.000
_cell.length_c   1.000
_cell.angle_alpha   90.00
_cell.angle_beta   90.00
_cell.angle_gamma   90.00
#
_symmetry.space_group_name_H-M   'P 1'
#
loop_
_entity.id
_entity.type
_entity.pdbx_description
1 polymer ?
#
loop_
_entity_poly.entity_id
_entity_poly.type
_entity_poly.pdbx_seq_one_letter_code
_entity_poly.pdbx_strand_id
1 'polypeptide(L)'
;KIKLYKIEGKKDKIIFNGPFSHLINKKNNSIINLLNLLRKLRLISNFYSIVITKNIPVFGGLGGGTSNAAFLMKFLLRRKKIKGNTFKKAENIVGSDLRLFFYKQGFLKNLGNITSLKKKHRLFFILIQPKIKCSTKDIYSRVKKYSSKKPWNEKKIISKKNFIKQLISKNNDLQSIVEKKYPIIKKLLT
;
A
#
# COMPACT_ATOMS: atom_id res chain seq x y z
N LYS A 1 -9.75 1.11 10.49
CA LYS A 1 -10.17 0.01 11.37
C LYS A 1 -10.81 -1.10 10.53
N ILE A 2 -10.50 -2.37 10.82
CA ILE A 2 -11.12 -3.54 10.20
C ILE A 2 -11.74 -4.38 11.30
N LYS A 3 -12.99 -4.76 11.11
CA LYS A 3 -13.68 -5.80 11.91
C LYS A 3 -13.94 -6.98 10.98
N LEU A 4 -13.67 -8.19 11.43
CA LEU A 4 -13.83 -9.42 10.65
C LEU A 4 -14.49 -10.48 11.50
N TYR A 5 -15.54 -11.08 10.95
CA TYR A 5 -16.30 -12.19 11.55
C TYR A 5 -16.41 -13.32 10.53
N LYS A 6 -16.20 -14.56 10.96
CA LYS A 6 -16.55 -15.72 10.18
C LYS A 6 -18.08 -15.80 10.11
N ILE A 7 -18.62 -16.11 8.94
CA ILE A 7 -20.06 -16.28 8.74
C ILE A 7 -20.34 -17.61 8.05
N GLU A 8 -21.50 -18.15 8.33
CA GLU A 8 -22.08 -19.21 7.53
C GLU A 8 -22.70 -18.61 6.27
N GLY A 9 -22.47 -19.23 5.13
CA GLY A 9 -22.97 -18.74 3.85
C GLY A 9 -22.05 -19.06 2.67
N LYS A 10 -22.48 -18.63 1.47
CA LYS A 10 -21.78 -18.93 0.20
C LYS A 10 -21.02 -17.72 -0.37
N LYS A 11 -21.03 -16.55 0.30
CA LYS A 11 -20.36 -15.33 -0.16
C LYS A 11 -19.94 -14.43 1.00
N ASP A 12 -18.89 -13.63 0.77
CA ASP A 12 -18.46 -12.62 1.74
C ASP A 12 -19.43 -11.43 1.76
N LYS A 13 -19.61 -10.84 2.95
CA LYS A 13 -20.29 -9.56 3.15
C LYS A 13 -19.25 -8.51 3.47
N ILE A 14 -19.04 -7.53 2.56
CA ILE A 14 -18.03 -6.49 2.73
C ILE A 14 -18.72 -5.13 2.80
N ILE A 15 -18.50 -4.42 3.90
CA ILE A 15 -19.10 -3.12 4.19
C ILE A 15 -17.96 -2.11 4.37
N PHE A 16 -18.06 -1.00 3.65
CA PHE A 16 -17.17 0.15 3.80
C PHE A 16 -17.95 1.28 4.45
N ASN A 17 -17.39 1.87 5.50
CA ASN A 17 -17.90 3.07 6.14
C ASN A 17 -16.77 4.08 6.39
N GLY A 18 -17.09 5.23 6.97
CA GLY A 18 -16.17 6.34 7.15
C GLY A 18 -16.17 7.34 6.00
N PRO A 19 -15.46 8.47 6.16
CA PRO A 19 -15.60 9.64 5.27
C PRO A 19 -15.20 9.35 3.82
N PHE A 20 -14.33 8.40 3.55
CA PHE A 20 -13.84 8.06 2.21
C PHE A 20 -14.43 6.77 1.64
N SER A 21 -15.47 6.20 2.27
CA SER A 21 -16.08 4.94 1.85
C SER A 21 -16.83 5.04 0.52
N HIS A 22 -17.45 6.19 0.21
CA HIS A 22 -18.22 6.44 -1.00
C HIS A 22 -17.38 6.38 -2.29
N LEU A 23 -16.06 6.52 -2.18
CA LEU A 23 -15.12 6.46 -3.30
C LEU A 23 -14.69 5.03 -3.68
N ILE A 24 -15.14 4.01 -2.93
CA ILE A 24 -14.70 2.63 -3.15
C ILE A 24 -15.67 1.90 -4.06
N ASN A 25 -15.14 1.25 -5.08
CA ASN A 25 -15.92 0.33 -5.88
C ASN A 25 -16.32 -0.90 -5.06
N LYS A 26 -17.62 -1.05 -4.81
CA LYS A 26 -18.15 -2.15 -3.97
C LYS A 26 -18.05 -3.51 -4.65
N LYS A 27 -18.01 -3.57 -5.98
CA LYS A 27 -17.95 -4.82 -6.76
C LYS A 27 -16.53 -5.28 -7.08
N ASN A 28 -15.58 -4.32 -7.17
CA ASN A 28 -14.18 -4.61 -7.48
C ASN A 28 -13.25 -3.75 -6.62
N ASN A 29 -12.58 -4.38 -5.67
CA ASN A 29 -11.63 -3.73 -4.79
C ASN A 29 -10.59 -4.73 -4.26
N SER A 30 -9.52 -4.22 -3.65
CA SER A 30 -8.40 -5.02 -3.16
C SER A 30 -8.80 -6.11 -2.16
N ILE A 31 -9.88 -5.93 -1.40
CA ILE A 31 -10.33 -6.92 -0.42
C ILE A 31 -11.01 -8.09 -1.11
N ILE A 32 -11.96 -7.82 -2.01
CA ILE A 32 -12.65 -8.85 -2.80
C ILE A 32 -11.63 -9.67 -3.59
N ASN A 33 -10.73 -8.96 -4.27
CA ASN A 33 -9.71 -9.60 -5.10
C ASN A 33 -8.76 -10.48 -4.28
N LEU A 34 -8.36 -10.03 -3.08
CA LEU A 34 -7.55 -10.83 -2.17
C LEU A 34 -8.30 -12.10 -1.71
N LEU A 35 -9.55 -11.97 -1.25
CA LEU A 35 -10.31 -13.12 -0.76
C LEU A 35 -10.52 -14.17 -1.84
N ASN A 36 -10.86 -13.73 -3.06
CA ASN A 36 -11.00 -14.61 -4.22
C ASN A 36 -9.69 -15.33 -4.55
N LEU A 37 -8.56 -14.62 -4.52
CA LEU A 37 -7.25 -15.22 -4.71
C LEU A 37 -6.94 -16.27 -3.64
N LEU A 38 -7.14 -15.95 -2.36
CA LEU A 38 -6.84 -16.87 -1.27
C LEU A 38 -7.70 -18.14 -1.34
N ARG A 39 -8.96 -18.05 -1.79
CA ARG A 39 -9.81 -19.23 -2.04
C ARG A 39 -9.32 -20.02 -3.24
N LYS A 40 -9.01 -19.35 -4.37
CA LYS A 40 -8.44 -20.01 -5.54
C LYS A 40 -7.17 -20.79 -5.21
N LEU A 41 -6.38 -20.28 -4.26
CA LEU A 41 -5.17 -20.95 -3.76
C LEU A 41 -5.45 -21.98 -2.64
N ARG A 42 -6.72 -22.24 -2.29
CA ARG A 42 -7.14 -23.13 -1.19
C ARG A 42 -6.51 -22.79 0.17
N LEU A 43 -6.18 -21.51 0.38
CA LEU A 43 -5.59 -21.02 1.63
C LEU A 43 -6.66 -20.67 2.68
N ILE A 44 -7.87 -20.33 2.24
CA ILE A 44 -9.05 -20.13 3.07
C ILE A 44 -10.24 -20.85 2.43
N SER A 45 -11.17 -21.35 3.27
CA SER A 45 -12.44 -21.97 2.84
C SER A 45 -13.67 -21.20 3.34
N ASN A 46 -13.52 -20.50 4.46
CA ASN A 46 -14.62 -19.79 5.12
C ASN A 46 -15.01 -18.51 4.37
N PHE A 47 -16.26 -18.08 4.59
CA PHE A 47 -16.76 -16.77 4.22
C PHE A 47 -16.75 -15.82 5.41
N TYR A 48 -16.71 -14.52 5.15
CA TYR A 48 -16.49 -13.50 6.17
C TYR A 48 -17.42 -12.30 6.01
N SER A 49 -17.88 -11.78 7.14
CA SER A 49 -18.42 -10.42 7.24
C SER A 49 -17.27 -9.48 7.63
N ILE A 50 -16.98 -8.51 6.77
CA ILE A 50 -15.85 -7.60 6.93
C ILE A 50 -16.35 -6.18 6.89
N VAL A 51 -16.13 -5.43 7.98
CA VAL A 51 -16.44 -4.00 8.05
C VAL A 51 -15.13 -3.21 8.07
N ILE A 52 -14.96 -2.30 7.11
CA ILE A 52 -13.76 -1.49 6.94
C ILE A 52 -14.10 -0.01 7.07
N THR A 53 -13.58 0.64 8.12
CA THR A 53 -13.72 2.09 8.29
C THR A 53 -12.59 2.80 7.54
N LYS A 54 -12.95 3.61 6.54
CA LYS A 54 -12.03 4.33 5.64
C LYS A 54 -11.80 5.74 6.11
N ASN A 55 -10.77 5.91 6.94
CA ASN A 55 -10.32 7.22 7.43
C ASN A 55 -9.09 7.74 6.67
N ILE A 56 -8.51 6.92 5.77
CA ILE A 56 -7.42 7.32 4.90
C ILE A 56 -8.00 7.66 3.54
N PRO A 57 -7.64 8.82 2.97
CA PRO A 57 -8.09 9.23 1.65
C PRO A 57 -7.85 8.20 0.57
N VAL A 58 -8.82 8.05 -0.32
CA VAL A 58 -8.68 7.22 -1.52
C VAL A 58 -8.08 8.07 -2.63
N PHE A 59 -7.29 7.47 -3.51
CA PHE A 59 -6.54 8.14 -4.59
C PHE A 59 -5.44 9.13 -4.12
N GLY A 60 -5.06 9.10 -2.83
CA GLY A 60 -4.00 9.93 -2.28
C GLY A 60 -2.60 9.30 -2.33
N GLY A 61 -2.39 8.19 -3.03
CA GLY A 61 -1.07 7.52 -3.11
C GLY A 61 -0.60 6.85 -1.80
N LEU A 62 -1.46 6.77 -0.77
CA LEU A 62 -1.09 6.31 0.58
C LEU A 62 -1.18 4.79 0.78
N GLY A 63 -1.44 4.03 -0.27
CA GLY A 63 -1.54 2.58 -0.20
C GLY A 63 -2.68 2.04 0.69
N GLY A 64 -3.71 2.85 0.99
CA GLY A 64 -4.76 2.51 1.94
C GLY A 64 -5.56 1.25 1.59
N GLY A 65 -5.77 0.96 0.30
CA GLY A 65 -6.39 -0.30 -0.16
C GLY A 65 -5.44 -1.49 0.04
N THR A 66 -4.20 -1.34 -0.37
CA THR A 66 -3.15 -2.35 -0.26
C THR A 66 -2.84 -2.69 1.20
N SER A 67 -2.78 -1.68 2.08
CA SER A 67 -2.56 -1.91 3.53
C SER A 67 -3.70 -2.70 4.17
N ASN A 68 -4.97 -2.39 3.83
CA ASN A 68 -6.12 -3.16 4.33
C ASN A 68 -6.04 -4.62 3.90
N ALA A 69 -5.70 -4.88 2.62
CA ALA A 69 -5.52 -6.23 2.10
C ALA A 69 -4.35 -6.96 2.77
N ALA A 70 -3.23 -6.29 2.99
CA ALA A 70 -2.08 -6.86 3.71
C ALA A 70 -2.43 -7.27 5.14
N PHE A 71 -3.15 -6.40 5.87
CA PHE A 71 -3.63 -6.73 7.22
C PHE A 71 -4.57 -7.92 7.24
N LEU A 72 -5.50 -7.97 6.30
CA LEU A 72 -6.41 -9.08 6.15
C LEU A 72 -5.68 -10.38 5.81
N MET A 73 -4.75 -10.34 4.87
CA MET A 73 -3.91 -11.48 4.51
C MET A 73 -3.08 -11.99 5.70
N LYS A 74 -2.45 -11.09 6.45
CA LYS A 74 -1.73 -11.44 7.69
C LYS A 74 -2.63 -12.15 8.70
N PHE A 75 -3.83 -11.62 8.92
CA PHE A 75 -4.76 -12.17 9.89
C PHE A 75 -5.28 -13.54 9.46
N LEU A 76 -5.74 -13.68 8.22
CA LEU A 76 -6.29 -14.92 7.70
C LEU A 76 -5.25 -16.04 7.61
N LEU A 77 -4.00 -15.68 7.31
CA LEU A 77 -2.90 -16.63 7.15
C LEU A 77 -1.94 -16.69 8.36
N ARG A 78 -2.33 -16.15 9.52
CA ARG A 78 -1.45 -16.07 10.71
C ARG A 78 -0.86 -17.40 11.18
N ARG A 79 -1.56 -18.50 10.91
CA ARG A 79 -1.12 -19.87 11.25
C ARG A 79 -0.45 -20.60 10.09
N LYS A 80 -0.22 -19.93 8.95
CA LYS A 80 0.34 -20.52 7.73
C LYS A 80 1.58 -19.76 7.30
N LYS A 81 2.60 -20.48 6.85
CA LYS A 81 3.76 -19.85 6.19
C LYS A 81 3.34 -19.36 4.80
N ILE A 82 3.44 -18.05 4.57
CA ILE A 82 3.08 -17.46 3.28
C ILE A 82 4.26 -17.65 2.32
N LYS A 83 4.06 -18.47 1.27
CA LYS A 83 5.08 -18.72 0.25
C LYS A 83 5.29 -17.50 -0.64
N GLY A 84 6.51 -17.34 -1.18
CA GLY A 84 6.86 -16.23 -2.08
C GLY A 84 5.95 -16.11 -3.31
N ASN A 85 5.52 -17.23 -3.90
CA ASN A 85 4.59 -17.25 -5.02
C ASN A 85 3.18 -16.72 -4.64
N THR A 86 2.72 -16.97 -3.40
CA THR A 86 1.46 -16.40 -2.90
C THR A 86 1.55 -14.87 -2.80
N PHE A 87 2.70 -14.36 -2.30
CA PHE A 87 2.94 -12.92 -2.29
C PHE A 87 2.92 -12.33 -3.70
N LYS A 88 3.67 -12.92 -4.64
CA LYS A 88 3.75 -12.44 -6.02
C LYS A 88 2.35 -12.37 -6.67
N LYS A 89 1.53 -13.41 -6.51
CA LYS A 89 0.14 -13.42 -7.00
C LYS A 89 -0.72 -12.34 -6.34
N ALA A 90 -0.58 -12.13 -5.04
CA ALA A 90 -1.32 -11.11 -4.31
C ALA A 90 -0.87 -9.68 -4.69
N GLU A 91 0.43 -9.45 -4.86
CA GLU A 91 1.00 -8.18 -5.34
C GLU A 91 0.45 -7.77 -6.71
N ASN A 92 0.34 -8.72 -7.64
CA ASN A 92 -0.20 -8.45 -8.97
C ASN A 92 -1.68 -8.01 -8.97
N ILE A 93 -2.45 -8.47 -7.97
CA ILE A 93 -3.90 -8.20 -7.89
C ILE A 93 -4.22 -7.01 -7.01
N VAL A 94 -3.49 -6.86 -5.90
CA VAL A 94 -3.78 -5.88 -4.86
C VAL A 94 -2.93 -4.62 -5.01
N GLY A 95 -1.67 -4.78 -5.41
CA GLY A 95 -0.71 -3.70 -5.59
C GLY A 95 0.70 -4.10 -5.17
N SER A 96 1.70 -3.59 -5.88
CA SER A 96 3.13 -3.91 -5.72
C SER A 96 3.67 -3.66 -4.31
N ASP A 97 3.06 -2.73 -3.57
CA ASP A 97 3.49 -2.35 -2.22
C ASP A 97 2.98 -3.30 -1.12
N LEU A 98 2.19 -4.34 -1.48
CA LEU A 98 1.55 -5.25 -0.52
C LEU A 98 2.55 -5.79 0.51
N ARG A 99 3.70 -6.23 0.05
CA ARG A 99 4.73 -6.85 0.88
C ARG A 99 5.36 -5.89 1.89
N LEU A 100 5.47 -4.59 1.56
CA LEU A 100 5.98 -3.57 2.48
C LEU A 100 5.17 -3.51 3.78
N PHE A 101 3.85 -3.70 3.71
CA PHE A 101 2.98 -3.68 4.88
C PHE A 101 3.18 -4.88 5.82
N PHE A 102 4.01 -5.85 5.46
CA PHE A 102 4.43 -6.94 6.36
C PHE A 102 5.61 -6.57 7.24
N TYR A 103 6.26 -5.44 7.00
CA TYR A 103 7.39 -4.91 7.75
C TYR A 103 6.98 -3.62 8.49
N LYS A 104 7.59 -3.36 9.65
CA LYS A 104 7.37 -2.10 10.39
C LYS A 104 8.00 -0.92 9.67
N GLN A 105 9.23 -1.10 9.18
CA GLN A 105 9.92 -0.20 8.27
C GLN A 105 10.78 -1.04 7.33
N GLY A 106 10.78 -0.70 6.05
CA GLY A 106 11.52 -1.42 5.04
C GLY A 106 11.74 -0.58 3.81
N PHE A 107 12.68 -1.02 3.01
CA PHE A 107 13.01 -0.45 1.73
C PHE A 107 12.73 -1.48 0.64
N LEU A 108 11.87 -1.14 -0.31
CA LEU A 108 11.58 -1.96 -1.48
C LEU A 108 12.63 -1.67 -2.55
N LYS A 109 13.60 -2.56 -2.67
CA LYS A 109 14.72 -2.41 -3.61
C LYS A 109 14.28 -2.68 -5.06
N ASN A 110 13.45 -3.69 -5.25
CA ASN A 110 12.74 -4.04 -6.48
C ASN A 110 11.52 -4.89 -6.11
N LEU A 111 10.67 -5.23 -7.09
CA LEU A 111 9.49 -6.04 -6.84
C LEU A 111 9.88 -7.36 -6.16
N GLY A 112 9.37 -7.55 -4.95
CA GLY A 112 9.60 -8.76 -4.16
C GLY A 112 10.85 -8.77 -3.28
N ASN A 113 11.76 -7.79 -3.39
CA ASN A 113 12.97 -7.72 -2.58
C ASN A 113 12.91 -6.54 -1.62
N ILE A 114 12.66 -6.85 -0.35
CA ILE A 114 12.55 -5.87 0.73
C ILE A 114 13.66 -6.05 1.72
N THR A 115 14.36 -4.96 2.00
CA THR A 115 15.30 -4.86 3.11
C THR A 115 14.59 -4.27 4.31
N SER A 116 14.45 -5.03 5.40
CA SER A 116 13.90 -4.52 6.67
C SER A 116 14.95 -3.66 7.38
N LEU A 117 14.55 -2.49 7.85
CA LEU A 117 15.45 -1.66 8.66
C LEU A 117 15.67 -2.27 10.03
N LYS A 118 16.93 -2.50 10.41
CA LYS A 118 17.32 -3.00 11.75
C LYS A 118 16.88 -2.02 12.83
N LYS A 119 17.27 -0.75 12.68
CA LYS A 119 16.85 0.35 13.57
C LYS A 119 15.63 1.04 12.99
N LYS A 120 14.58 1.15 13.78
CA LYS A 120 13.33 1.83 13.40
C LYS A 120 13.36 3.26 13.89
N HIS A 121 12.94 4.18 13.03
CA HIS A 121 12.88 5.60 13.35
C HIS A 121 11.42 6.05 13.37
N ARG A 122 11.01 6.67 14.47
CA ARG A 122 9.69 7.32 14.55
C ARG A 122 9.77 8.66 13.82
N LEU A 123 8.99 8.81 12.75
CA LEU A 123 8.86 10.03 11.98
C LEU A 123 7.47 10.61 12.18
N PHE A 124 7.37 11.93 12.13
CA PHE A 124 6.12 12.67 12.14
C PHE A 124 5.97 13.33 10.78
N PHE A 125 4.75 13.32 10.24
CA PHE A 125 4.44 13.86 8.93
C PHE A 125 3.23 14.77 9.03
N ILE A 126 3.23 15.84 8.24
CA ILE A 126 2.04 16.60 7.90
C ILE A 126 1.57 16.07 6.55
N LEU A 127 0.31 15.67 6.46
CA LEU A 127 -0.28 15.18 5.25
C LEU A 127 -1.24 16.23 4.69
N ILE A 128 -0.90 16.75 3.52
CA ILE A 128 -1.75 17.71 2.80
C ILE A 128 -2.32 17.00 1.58
N GLN A 129 -3.65 16.94 1.49
CA GLN A 129 -4.33 16.35 0.34
C GLN A 129 -5.25 17.39 -0.31
N PRO A 130 -4.93 17.89 -1.51
CA PRO A 130 -5.84 18.70 -2.29
C PRO A 130 -7.01 17.84 -2.80
N LYS A 131 -8.14 18.48 -3.12
CA LYS A 131 -9.35 17.81 -3.64
C LYS A 131 -9.19 17.40 -5.11
N ILE A 132 -8.15 16.61 -5.41
CA ILE A 132 -7.88 16.04 -6.73
C ILE A 132 -7.87 14.52 -6.69
N LYS A 133 -8.27 13.89 -7.79
CA LYS A 133 -8.16 12.44 -7.97
C LYS A 133 -6.90 12.14 -8.78
N CYS A 134 -5.84 11.68 -8.12
CA CYS A 134 -4.60 11.30 -8.77
C CYS A 134 -4.55 9.78 -8.99
N SER A 135 -4.68 9.36 -10.25
CA SER A 135 -4.59 7.94 -10.59
C SER A 135 -3.12 7.51 -10.62
N THR A 136 -2.72 6.63 -9.72
CA THR A 136 -1.37 6.07 -9.68
C THR A 136 -1.00 5.41 -11.01
N LYS A 137 -1.92 4.62 -11.60
CA LYS A 137 -1.71 3.95 -12.89
C LYS A 137 -1.40 4.95 -14.01
N ASP A 138 -2.16 6.03 -14.10
CA ASP A 138 -1.95 7.06 -15.12
C ASP A 138 -0.62 7.82 -14.90
N ILE A 139 -0.23 8.11 -13.66
CA ILE A 139 1.05 8.77 -13.39
C ILE A 139 2.22 7.86 -13.78
N TYR A 140 2.19 6.59 -13.38
CA TYR A 140 3.25 5.64 -13.76
C TYR A 140 3.36 5.43 -15.27
N SER A 141 2.26 5.43 -16.02
CA SER A 141 2.31 5.29 -17.49
C SER A 141 2.97 6.46 -18.21
N ARG A 142 3.12 7.60 -17.55
CA ARG A 142 3.77 8.81 -18.09
C ARG A 142 5.27 8.89 -17.80
N VAL A 143 5.81 7.95 -17.02
CA VAL A 143 7.24 7.92 -16.70
C VAL A 143 8.01 7.42 -17.91
N LYS A 144 8.78 8.31 -18.53
CA LYS A 144 9.64 7.98 -19.69
C LYS A 144 10.99 7.39 -19.27
N LYS A 145 11.54 7.87 -18.14
CA LYS A 145 12.84 7.44 -17.62
C LYS A 145 12.84 7.55 -16.10
N TYR A 146 13.34 6.53 -15.45
CA TYR A 146 13.58 6.55 -14.00
C TYR A 146 14.98 7.07 -13.70
N SER A 147 15.12 7.77 -12.58
CA SER A 147 16.45 8.19 -12.09
C SER A 147 17.34 6.97 -11.83
N SER A 148 18.64 7.17 -11.94
CA SER A 148 19.62 6.12 -11.63
C SER A 148 19.46 5.64 -10.20
N LYS A 149 19.55 4.31 -9.99
CA LYS A 149 19.45 3.69 -8.67
C LYS A 149 20.62 4.15 -7.79
N LYS A 150 20.40 5.20 -6.99
CA LYS A 150 21.34 5.50 -5.89
C LYS A 150 21.17 4.43 -4.82
N PRO A 151 22.23 3.65 -4.48
CA PRO A 151 22.11 2.56 -3.54
C PRO A 151 21.65 3.07 -2.18
N TRP A 152 20.74 2.33 -1.55
CA TRP A 152 20.35 2.54 -0.17
C TRP A 152 21.46 2.04 0.75
N ASN A 153 22.07 2.94 1.52
CA ASN A 153 23.17 2.58 2.41
C ASN A 153 22.67 2.41 3.85
N GLU A 154 22.44 1.18 4.25
CA GLU A 154 21.95 0.84 5.58
C GLU A 154 22.93 1.23 6.70
N LYS A 155 24.25 1.17 6.44
CA LYS A 155 25.29 1.53 7.41
C LYS A 155 25.24 3.02 7.78
N LYS A 156 24.74 3.88 6.88
CA LYS A 156 24.61 5.32 7.10
C LYS A 156 23.33 5.75 7.84
N ILE A 157 22.37 4.85 8.06
CA ILE A 157 21.07 5.20 8.68
C ILE A 157 20.94 4.80 10.16
N ILE A 158 22.06 4.70 10.86
CA ILE A 158 22.08 4.36 12.28
C ILE A 158 21.38 5.45 13.13
N SER A 159 21.53 6.72 12.76
CA SER A 159 20.86 7.84 13.44
C SER A 159 19.61 8.30 12.69
N LYS A 160 18.63 8.87 13.42
CA LYS A 160 17.44 9.49 12.83
C LYS A 160 17.80 10.62 11.85
N LYS A 161 18.81 11.43 12.20
CA LYS A 161 19.32 12.53 11.36
C LYS A 161 19.82 12.02 10.01
N ASN A 162 20.63 10.98 10.01
CA ASN A 162 21.17 10.40 8.78
C ASN A 162 20.08 9.70 7.94
N PHE A 163 19.11 9.07 8.60
CA PHE A 163 17.94 8.50 7.92
C PHE A 163 17.15 9.57 7.18
N ILE A 164 16.85 10.70 7.84
CA ILE A 164 16.15 11.83 7.21
C ILE A 164 16.97 12.42 6.07
N LYS A 165 18.29 12.63 6.26
CA LYS A 165 19.17 13.11 5.17
C LYS A 165 19.12 12.18 3.95
N GLN A 166 19.13 10.88 4.13
CA GLN A 166 19.00 9.93 3.02
C GLN A 166 17.62 10.00 2.35
N LEU A 167 16.54 10.16 3.10
CA LEU A 167 15.21 10.32 2.50
C LEU A 167 15.12 11.59 1.64
N ILE A 168 15.58 12.73 2.16
CA ILE A 168 15.55 14.02 1.46
C ILE A 168 16.44 13.99 0.22
N SER A 169 17.59 13.27 0.25
CA SER A 169 18.49 13.16 -0.90
C SER A 169 17.96 12.32 -2.06
N LYS A 170 16.78 11.69 -1.91
CA LYS A 170 16.15 10.89 -2.96
C LYS A 170 15.10 11.72 -3.67
N ASN A 171 15.21 11.78 -4.97
CA ASN A 171 14.18 12.39 -5.81
C ASN A 171 12.98 11.44 -5.94
N ASN A 172 11.81 12.02 -6.11
CA ASN A 172 10.61 11.30 -6.48
C ASN A 172 10.38 11.45 -7.99
N ASP A 173 10.66 10.40 -8.75
CA ASP A 173 10.54 10.40 -10.22
C ASP A 173 9.10 10.73 -10.71
N LEU A 174 8.12 10.57 -9.85
CA LEU A 174 6.72 10.87 -10.18
C LEU A 174 6.38 12.34 -9.94
N GLN A 175 7.17 13.08 -9.15
CA GLN A 175 6.83 14.42 -8.69
C GLN A 175 6.62 15.39 -9.85
N SER A 176 7.59 15.49 -10.76
CA SER A 176 7.51 16.40 -11.91
C SER A 176 6.31 16.10 -12.83
N ILE A 177 5.95 14.82 -12.97
CA ILE A 177 4.79 14.39 -13.76
C ILE A 177 3.50 14.83 -13.08
N VAL A 178 3.42 14.65 -11.75
CA VAL A 178 2.26 15.04 -10.95
C VAL A 178 2.10 16.56 -10.95
N GLU A 179 3.17 17.31 -10.74
CA GLU A 179 3.16 18.78 -10.74
C GLU A 179 2.73 19.36 -12.11
N LYS A 180 3.20 18.76 -13.20
CA LYS A 180 2.80 19.15 -14.57
C LYS A 180 1.32 18.87 -14.81
N LYS A 181 0.81 17.75 -14.34
CA LYS A 181 -0.60 17.36 -14.52
C LYS A 181 -1.54 18.11 -13.59
N TYR A 182 -1.07 18.43 -12.39
CA TYR A 182 -1.86 19.07 -11.33
C TYR A 182 -1.08 20.26 -10.75
N PRO A 183 -1.16 21.46 -11.37
CA PRO A 183 -0.39 22.64 -10.95
C PRO A 183 -0.57 23.03 -9.49
N ILE A 184 -1.73 22.71 -8.89
CA ILE A 184 -1.98 22.95 -7.47
C ILE A 184 -0.97 22.22 -6.57
N ILE A 185 -0.45 21.04 -6.97
CA ILE A 185 0.56 20.31 -6.21
C ILE A 185 1.87 21.12 -6.20
N LYS A 186 2.26 21.69 -7.34
CA LYS A 186 3.45 22.56 -7.41
C LYS A 186 3.31 23.74 -6.43
N LYS A 187 2.14 24.42 -6.41
CA LYS A 187 1.89 25.55 -5.49
C LYS A 187 1.93 25.17 -4.01
N LEU A 188 1.68 23.90 -3.67
CA LEU A 188 1.74 23.42 -2.28
C LEU A 188 3.16 23.04 -1.84
N LEU A 189 4.09 22.88 -2.77
CA LEU A 189 5.47 22.47 -2.51
C LEU A 189 6.47 23.63 -2.58
N THR A 190 6.04 24.79 -3.09
CA THR A 190 6.77 26.07 -3.06
C THR A 190 6.39 26.87 -1.84
#